data_b38322962975593ca799110e95786df7
#
_entry.id   b38322962975593ca799110e95786df7
#
_cell.length_a   1.000
_cell.length_b   1.000
_cell.length_c   1.000
_cell.angle_alpha   90.00
_cell.angle_beta   90.00
_cell.angle_gamma   90.00
#
_symmetry.space_group_name_H-M   'P 1'
#
loop_
_entity.id
_entity.type
_entity.pdbx_description
1 polymer ?
#
loop_
_entity_poly.entity_id
_entity_poly.type
_entity_poly.pdbx_seq_one_letter_code
_entity_poly.pdbx_strand_id
1 'polypeptide(L)'
;MVIIEQLVAKINSFLWDYTLIIFLCGTGLYLTIRLRFIQVKEFMYSITHAFTSASLKGEAADEHGMSSFQSLVTSIAGQVGTGNLAGTATALVSGGPGAIFWLWVSAFFGMATIFSEATLAQQFKRYKDGQIIGGPAYYIKAAYKGKLGKILAALFSIFIILAWE
;
A
#
# COMPACT_ATOMS: atom_id res chain seq x y z
N MET A 1 27.40 20.34 11.50
CA MET A 1 26.72 19.76 10.32
C MET A 1 27.13 18.31 10.12
N VAL A 2 28.42 17.98 9.99
CA VAL A 2 28.92 16.60 9.76
C VAL A 2 28.40 15.55 10.76
N ILE A 3 28.28 15.85 12.04
CA ILE A 3 27.80 14.89 13.07
C ILE A 3 26.32 14.56 12.87
N ILE A 4 25.51 15.56 12.54
CA ILE A 4 24.07 15.37 12.30
C ILE A 4 23.86 14.55 11.02
N GLU A 5 24.61 14.85 9.96
CA GLU A 5 24.55 14.10 8.70
C GLU A 5 24.97 12.64 8.89
N GLN A 6 26.01 12.37 9.66
CA GLN A 6 26.42 10.99 10.00
C GLN A 6 25.37 10.26 10.83
N LEU A 7 24.74 10.93 11.79
CA LEU A 7 23.67 10.34 12.60
C LEU A 7 22.46 10.00 11.73
N VAL A 8 22.04 10.94 10.89
CA VAL A 8 20.91 10.73 9.95
C VAL A 8 21.21 9.59 8.99
N ALA A 9 22.42 9.56 8.41
CA ALA A 9 22.82 8.49 7.50
C ALA A 9 22.80 7.11 8.19
N LYS A 10 23.29 7.02 9.43
CA LYS A 10 23.28 5.77 10.20
C LYS A 10 21.87 5.30 10.58
N ILE A 11 21.00 6.22 10.97
CA ILE A 11 19.59 5.91 11.25
C ILE A 11 18.89 5.47 9.97
N ASN A 12 19.11 6.17 8.88
CA ASN A 12 18.53 5.87 7.57
C ASN A 12 18.94 4.47 7.09
N SER A 13 20.24 4.15 7.12
CA SER A 13 20.74 2.81 6.77
C SER A 13 20.10 1.72 7.64
N PHE A 14 20.06 1.89 8.95
CA PHE A 14 19.43 0.92 9.84
C PHE A 14 17.93 0.71 9.54
N LEU A 15 17.21 1.79 9.25
CA LEU A 15 15.78 1.73 8.93
C LEU A 15 15.53 1.04 7.59
N TRP A 16 16.29 1.39 6.55
CA TRP A 16 16.09 0.87 5.20
C TRP A 16 16.66 -0.54 5.02
N ASP A 17 17.86 -0.81 5.53
CA ASP A 17 18.56 -2.07 5.26
C ASP A 17 17.98 -3.25 6.05
N TYR A 18 17.52 -3.03 7.29
CA TYR A 18 17.07 -4.11 8.15
C TYR A 18 15.60 -3.99 8.58
N THR A 19 15.24 -2.85 9.15
CA THR A 19 13.94 -2.67 9.81
C THR A 19 12.80 -2.76 8.79
N LEU A 20 12.91 -2.03 7.70
CA LEU A 20 11.88 -1.99 6.66
C LEU A 20 11.69 -3.37 6.01
N ILE A 21 12.80 -4.05 5.66
CA ILE A 21 12.75 -5.37 5.01
C ILE A 21 12.08 -6.40 5.94
N ILE A 22 12.49 -6.45 7.21
CA ILE A 22 11.91 -7.39 8.18
C ILE A 22 10.41 -7.13 8.38
N PHE A 23 10.01 -5.88 8.58
CA PHE A 23 8.60 -5.55 8.77
C PHE A 23 7.77 -5.76 7.51
N LEU A 24 8.28 -5.39 6.35
CA LEU A 24 7.56 -5.52 5.09
C LEU A 24 7.39 -7.00 4.70
N CYS A 25 8.48 -7.77 4.69
CA CYS A 25 8.44 -9.20 4.38
C CYS A 25 7.70 -9.98 5.48
N GLY A 26 7.96 -9.68 6.75
CA GLY A 26 7.30 -10.33 7.88
C GLY A 26 5.80 -10.09 7.90
N THR A 27 5.35 -8.85 7.69
CA THR A 27 3.93 -8.51 7.61
C THR A 27 3.29 -9.16 6.39
N GLY A 28 3.94 -9.09 5.22
CA GLY A 28 3.47 -9.73 3.99
C GLY A 28 3.33 -11.24 4.12
N LEU A 29 4.31 -11.90 4.72
CA LEU A 29 4.26 -13.34 5.00
C LEU A 29 3.15 -13.69 5.99
N TYR A 30 3.06 -12.95 7.10
CA TYR A 30 2.00 -13.12 8.10
C TYR A 30 0.61 -13.00 7.47
N LEU A 31 0.37 -11.95 6.70
CA LEU A 31 -0.92 -11.72 6.04
C LEU A 31 -1.19 -12.77 4.96
N THR A 32 -0.19 -13.20 4.20
CA THR A 32 -0.33 -14.28 3.21
C THR A 32 -0.84 -15.56 3.86
N ILE A 33 -0.25 -15.96 4.99
CA ILE A 33 -0.68 -17.15 5.74
C ILE A 33 -2.07 -16.92 6.36
N ARG A 34 -2.29 -15.76 6.99
CA ARG A 34 -3.55 -15.44 7.67
C ARG A 34 -4.74 -15.37 6.73
N LEU A 35 -4.54 -14.85 5.52
CA LEU A 35 -5.51 -14.77 4.45
C LEU A 35 -5.58 -16.04 3.58
N ARG A 36 -4.88 -17.09 3.98
CA ARG A 36 -4.88 -18.39 3.30
C ARG A 36 -4.48 -18.29 1.82
N PHE A 37 -3.42 -17.54 1.52
CA PHE A 37 -2.90 -17.34 0.16
C PHE A 37 -3.95 -16.73 -0.80
N ILE A 38 -4.62 -15.67 -0.36
CA ILE A 38 -5.68 -15.02 -1.11
C ILE A 38 -5.22 -14.58 -2.50
N GLN A 39 -3.97 -14.11 -2.64
CA GLN A 39 -3.37 -13.71 -3.91
C GLN A 39 -3.31 -14.84 -4.95
N VAL A 40 -3.32 -16.09 -4.52
CA VAL A 40 -3.37 -17.26 -5.43
C VAL A 40 -4.81 -17.68 -5.68
N LYS A 41 -5.62 -17.75 -4.60
CA LYS A 41 -7.00 -18.23 -4.67
C LYS A 41 -7.89 -17.31 -5.50
N GLU A 42 -7.78 -16.00 -5.26
CA GLU A 42 -8.65 -15.02 -5.91
C GLU A 42 -8.02 -14.41 -7.17
N PHE A 43 -6.85 -14.90 -7.58
CA PHE A 43 -6.12 -14.35 -8.73
C PHE A 43 -6.95 -14.37 -10.01
N MET A 44 -7.51 -15.54 -10.35
CA MET A 44 -8.30 -15.69 -11.56
C MET A 44 -9.62 -14.90 -11.48
N TYR A 45 -10.25 -14.90 -10.31
CA TYR A 45 -11.44 -14.09 -10.08
C TYR A 45 -11.15 -12.60 -10.24
N SER A 46 -10.03 -12.12 -9.67
CA SER A 46 -9.64 -10.72 -9.76
C SER A 46 -9.34 -10.28 -11.19
N ILE A 47 -8.63 -11.12 -11.96
CA ILE A 47 -8.34 -10.83 -13.37
C ILE A 47 -9.64 -10.78 -14.18
N THR A 48 -10.46 -11.82 -14.09
CA THR A 48 -11.72 -11.87 -14.86
C THR A 48 -12.63 -10.71 -14.51
N HIS A 49 -12.75 -10.37 -13.22
CA HIS A 49 -13.58 -9.25 -12.78
C HIS A 49 -13.02 -7.89 -13.23
N ALA A 50 -11.70 -7.69 -13.11
CA ALA A 50 -11.07 -6.45 -13.55
C ALA A 50 -11.28 -6.21 -15.07
N PHE A 51 -11.11 -7.24 -15.89
CA PHE A 51 -11.30 -7.11 -17.33
C PHE A 51 -12.78 -7.08 -17.76
N THR A 52 -13.66 -7.78 -17.06
CA THR A 52 -15.11 -7.73 -17.33
C THR A 52 -15.71 -6.40 -16.89
N SER A 53 -15.28 -5.87 -15.75
CA SER A 53 -15.69 -4.55 -15.25
C SER A 53 -15.04 -3.39 -16.01
N ALA A 54 -13.90 -3.63 -16.67
CA ALA A 54 -13.24 -2.69 -17.58
C ALA A 54 -13.95 -2.56 -18.93
N SER A 55 -14.99 -3.38 -19.20
CA SER A 55 -15.89 -3.14 -20.33
C SER A 55 -16.38 -1.69 -20.23
N LEU A 56 -16.28 -0.95 -21.36
CA LEU A 56 -16.63 0.46 -21.51
C LEU A 56 -18.08 0.84 -21.11
N LYS A 57 -18.87 -0.15 -20.70
CA LYS A 57 -20.21 -0.04 -20.08
C LYS A 57 -20.17 -0.38 -18.58
N GLY A 58 -19.08 -0.08 -17.88
CA GLY A 58 -18.99 -0.28 -16.43
C GLY A 58 -20.24 0.25 -15.72
N GLU A 59 -20.68 -0.45 -14.68
CA GLU A 59 -21.79 -0.01 -13.84
C GLU A 59 -21.64 1.47 -13.54
N ALA A 60 -22.71 2.22 -13.79
CA ALA A 60 -22.72 3.65 -13.51
C ALA A 60 -22.28 3.87 -12.07
N ALA A 61 -21.35 4.80 -11.86
CA ALA A 61 -20.98 5.21 -10.52
C ALA A 61 -22.27 5.59 -9.78
N ASP A 62 -22.43 5.09 -8.55
CA ASP A 62 -23.44 5.61 -7.64
C ASP A 62 -23.25 7.13 -7.53
N GLU A 63 -24.32 7.89 -7.25
CA GLU A 63 -24.29 9.37 -7.19
C GLU A 63 -23.14 9.96 -6.35
N HIS A 64 -22.44 9.14 -5.55
CA HIS A 64 -21.37 9.54 -4.65
C HIS A 64 -20.10 8.65 -4.73
N GLY A 65 -19.97 7.78 -5.74
CA GLY A 65 -18.85 6.83 -5.84
C GLY A 65 -18.18 6.82 -7.21
N MET A 66 -16.98 6.23 -7.28
CA MET A 66 -16.29 5.94 -8.54
C MET A 66 -16.72 4.58 -9.10
N SER A 67 -16.80 4.46 -10.42
CA SER A 67 -16.99 3.14 -11.06
C SER A 67 -15.79 2.24 -10.77
N SER A 68 -15.96 0.91 -10.87
CA SER A 68 -14.87 -0.06 -10.66
C SER A 68 -13.69 0.22 -11.59
N PHE A 69 -13.95 0.62 -12.83
CA PHE A 69 -12.90 0.98 -13.79
C PHE A 69 -12.16 2.28 -13.39
N GLN A 70 -12.88 3.32 -12.98
CA GLN A 70 -12.28 4.56 -12.50
C GLN A 70 -11.44 4.32 -11.26
N SER A 71 -11.91 3.50 -10.33
CA SER A 71 -11.18 3.12 -9.13
C SER A 71 -9.88 2.38 -9.47
N LEU A 72 -9.94 1.42 -10.41
CA LEU A 72 -8.76 0.70 -10.88
C LEU A 72 -7.73 1.63 -11.52
N VAL A 73 -8.15 2.47 -12.46
CA VAL A 73 -7.27 3.42 -13.16
C VAL A 73 -6.64 4.42 -12.18
N THR A 74 -7.43 4.96 -11.26
CA THR A 74 -6.93 5.90 -10.24
C THR A 74 -5.93 5.23 -9.31
N SER A 75 -6.19 3.99 -8.90
CA SER A 75 -5.27 3.23 -8.06
C SER A 75 -3.94 2.94 -8.75
N ILE A 76 -3.99 2.53 -10.04
CA ILE A 76 -2.79 2.31 -10.84
C ILE A 76 -2.02 3.62 -11.02
N ALA A 77 -2.70 4.71 -11.38
CA ALA A 77 -2.07 6.01 -11.58
C ALA A 77 -1.41 6.56 -10.30
N GLY A 78 -2.03 6.31 -9.13
CA GLY A 78 -1.45 6.70 -7.84
C GLY A 78 -0.27 5.84 -7.38
N GLN A 79 -0.15 4.61 -7.88
CA GLN A 79 0.92 3.69 -7.48
C GLN A 79 2.11 3.70 -8.44
N VAL A 80 1.90 4.00 -9.71
CA VAL A 80 2.95 4.03 -10.73
C VAL A 80 3.55 5.43 -10.81
N GLY A 81 4.67 5.63 -10.13
CA GLY A 81 5.41 6.88 -10.15
C GLY A 81 6.81 6.73 -10.77
N THR A 82 7.49 7.83 -10.96
CA THR A 82 8.89 7.88 -11.43
C THR A 82 9.83 7.10 -10.50
N GLY A 83 9.55 7.06 -9.19
CA GLY A 83 10.29 6.30 -8.20
C GLY A 83 10.29 4.79 -8.46
N ASN A 84 9.20 4.23 -8.96
CA ASN A 84 9.13 2.80 -9.30
C ASN A 84 10.06 2.46 -10.46
N LEU A 85 10.13 3.32 -11.48
CA LEU A 85 11.02 3.12 -12.63
C LEU A 85 12.49 3.29 -12.22
N ALA A 86 12.82 4.38 -11.53
CA ALA A 86 14.17 4.65 -11.05
C ALA A 86 14.63 3.58 -10.04
N GLY A 87 13.76 3.18 -9.10
CA GLY A 87 14.06 2.16 -8.11
C GLY A 87 14.32 0.79 -8.74
N THR A 88 13.51 0.39 -9.72
CA THR A 88 13.74 -0.87 -10.45
C THR A 88 15.04 -0.82 -11.25
N ALA A 89 15.32 0.28 -11.94
CA ALA A 89 16.57 0.45 -12.67
C ALA A 89 17.79 0.38 -11.74
N THR A 90 17.74 1.07 -10.60
CA THR A 90 18.80 1.04 -9.58
C THR A 90 18.98 -0.36 -9.01
N ALA A 91 17.89 -1.07 -8.71
CA ALA A 91 17.96 -2.45 -8.23
C ALA A 91 18.62 -3.39 -9.23
N LEU A 92 18.33 -3.23 -10.54
CA LEU A 92 18.97 -4.01 -11.59
C LEU A 92 20.46 -3.71 -11.71
N VAL A 93 20.84 -2.43 -11.69
CA VAL A 93 22.23 -2.02 -11.79
C VAL A 93 23.05 -2.50 -10.60
N SER A 94 22.50 -2.44 -9.40
CA SER A 94 23.20 -2.81 -8.16
C SER A 94 23.17 -4.30 -7.88
N GLY A 95 22.05 -4.98 -8.13
CA GLY A 95 21.81 -6.38 -7.79
C GLY A 95 21.89 -7.36 -8.96
N GLY A 96 22.07 -6.86 -10.18
CA GLY A 96 22.12 -7.68 -11.40
C GLY A 96 20.76 -8.36 -11.70
N PRO A 97 20.77 -9.37 -12.60
CA PRO A 97 19.54 -10.07 -13.02
C PRO A 97 18.78 -10.76 -11.87
N GLY A 98 19.48 -11.16 -10.82
CA GLY A 98 18.86 -11.76 -9.62
C GLY A 98 17.93 -10.80 -8.87
N ALA A 99 18.08 -9.49 -9.02
CA ALA A 99 17.20 -8.51 -8.42
C ALA A 99 15.74 -8.67 -8.91
N ILE A 100 15.53 -9.07 -10.16
CA ILE A 100 14.19 -9.28 -10.72
C ILE A 100 13.45 -10.38 -9.95
N PHE A 101 14.13 -11.47 -9.66
CA PHE A 101 13.53 -12.56 -8.87
C PHE A 101 13.08 -12.06 -7.49
N TRP A 102 13.92 -11.32 -6.80
CA TRP A 102 13.57 -10.76 -5.48
C TRP A 102 12.48 -9.71 -5.54
N LEU A 103 12.40 -8.91 -6.60
CA LEU A 103 11.29 -8.00 -6.84
C LEU A 103 9.96 -8.75 -6.98
N TRP A 104 9.93 -9.88 -7.69
CA TRP A 104 8.73 -10.71 -7.80
C TRP A 104 8.33 -11.33 -6.46
N VAL A 105 9.30 -11.85 -5.70
CA VAL A 105 9.04 -12.38 -4.35
C VAL A 105 8.46 -11.30 -3.44
N SER A 106 9.05 -10.10 -3.44
CA SER A 106 8.55 -8.96 -2.68
C SER A 106 7.14 -8.55 -3.11
N ALA A 107 6.88 -8.48 -4.41
CA ALA A 107 5.56 -8.17 -4.96
C ALA A 107 4.50 -9.18 -4.53
N PHE A 108 4.84 -10.46 -4.52
CA PHE A 108 3.92 -11.52 -4.07
C PHE A 108 3.46 -11.31 -2.61
N PHE A 109 4.39 -10.99 -1.70
CA PHE A 109 4.02 -10.67 -0.32
C PHE A 109 3.30 -9.32 -0.20
N GLY A 110 3.68 -8.35 -1.03
CA GLY A 110 3.04 -7.04 -1.10
C GLY A 110 1.56 -7.11 -1.48
N MET A 111 1.17 -8.05 -2.35
CA MET A 111 -0.25 -8.24 -2.73
C MET A 111 -1.15 -8.51 -1.51
N ALA A 112 -0.73 -9.34 -0.57
CA ALA A 112 -1.51 -9.64 0.65
C ALA A 112 -1.65 -8.41 1.54
N THR A 113 -0.60 -7.59 1.63
CA THR A 113 -0.60 -6.34 2.41
C THR A 113 -1.57 -5.33 1.80
N ILE A 114 -1.47 -5.07 0.50
CA ILE A 114 -2.35 -4.14 -0.21
C ILE A 114 -3.82 -4.60 -0.14
N PHE A 115 -4.09 -5.90 -0.31
CA PHE A 115 -5.44 -6.45 -0.17
C PHE A 115 -6.02 -6.17 1.22
N SER A 116 -5.23 -6.41 2.27
CA SER A 116 -5.65 -6.15 3.66
C SER A 116 -5.92 -4.66 3.88
N GLU A 117 -5.05 -3.80 3.39
CA GLU A 117 -5.17 -2.35 3.52
C GLU A 117 -6.41 -1.82 2.79
N ALA A 118 -6.63 -2.24 1.54
CA ALA A 118 -7.80 -1.86 0.76
C ALA A 118 -9.10 -2.34 1.42
N THR A 119 -9.12 -3.58 1.93
CA THR A 119 -10.28 -4.14 2.64
C THR A 119 -10.58 -3.35 3.91
N LEU A 120 -9.57 -3.02 4.73
CA LEU A 120 -9.73 -2.21 5.93
C LEU A 120 -10.19 -0.79 5.58
N ALA A 121 -9.63 -0.18 4.54
CA ALA A 121 -10.05 1.15 4.09
C ALA A 121 -11.53 1.18 3.70
N GLN A 122 -12.02 0.15 3.01
CA GLN A 122 -13.44 0.02 2.64
C GLN A 122 -14.33 -0.26 3.85
N GLN A 123 -13.90 -1.12 4.77
CA GLN A 123 -14.68 -1.49 5.95
C GLN A 123 -14.86 -0.31 6.92
N PHE A 124 -13.86 0.55 7.06
CA PHE A 124 -13.87 1.69 7.98
C PHE A 124 -14.11 3.04 7.29
N LYS A 125 -14.59 3.03 6.06
CA LYS A 125 -15.01 4.25 5.37
C LYS A 125 -16.15 4.95 6.10
N ARG A 126 -16.18 6.26 6.04
CA ARG A 126 -17.22 7.11 6.64
C ARG A 126 -17.74 8.11 5.61
N TYR A 127 -18.98 8.50 5.80
CA TYR A 127 -19.59 9.60 5.03
C TYR A 127 -19.47 10.87 5.84
N LYS A 128 -18.90 11.91 5.25
CA LYS A 128 -18.81 13.23 5.85
C LYS A 128 -19.03 14.29 4.76
N ASP A 129 -19.98 15.21 5.00
CA ASP A 129 -20.29 16.30 4.09
C ASP A 129 -20.59 15.85 2.63
N GLY A 130 -21.29 14.72 2.48
CA GLY A 130 -21.60 14.14 1.17
C GLY A 130 -20.44 13.41 0.48
N GLN A 131 -19.27 13.32 1.10
CA GLN A 131 -18.09 12.66 0.57
C GLN A 131 -17.76 11.39 1.34
N ILE A 132 -17.24 10.38 0.62
CA ILE A 132 -16.71 9.17 1.22
C ILE A 132 -15.28 9.42 1.62
N ILE A 133 -15.00 9.30 2.92
CA ILE A 133 -13.65 9.42 3.48
C ILE A 133 -13.25 8.11 4.15
N GLY A 134 -11.98 7.72 4.00
CA GLY A 134 -11.46 6.46 4.54
C GLY A 134 -9.94 6.50 4.60
N GLY A 135 -9.34 5.33 4.80
CA GLY A 135 -7.90 5.15 4.81
C GLY A 135 -7.31 4.82 6.18
N PRO A 136 -5.97 4.73 6.28
CA PRO A 136 -5.28 4.21 7.46
C PRO A 136 -5.61 4.91 8.76
N ALA A 137 -5.75 6.24 8.76
CA ALA A 137 -6.08 7.00 9.96
C ALA A 137 -7.42 6.59 10.58
N TYR A 138 -8.38 6.15 9.76
CA TYR A 138 -9.72 5.75 10.24
C TYR A 138 -9.71 4.36 10.86
N TYR A 139 -9.06 3.38 10.23
CA TYR A 139 -9.00 2.05 10.81
C TYR A 139 -8.04 1.96 11.99
N ILE A 140 -6.98 2.78 12.05
CA ILE A 140 -6.13 2.90 13.24
C ILE A 140 -6.95 3.41 14.44
N LYS A 141 -7.78 4.45 14.25
CA LYS A 141 -8.69 4.95 15.30
C LYS A 141 -9.73 3.93 15.73
N ALA A 142 -10.17 3.08 14.82
CA ALA A 142 -11.13 2.03 15.12
C ALA A 142 -10.51 0.86 15.88
N ALA A 143 -9.27 0.46 15.51
CA ALA A 143 -8.52 -0.62 16.16
C ALA A 143 -8.08 -0.25 17.58
N TYR A 144 -7.56 0.96 17.77
CA TYR A 144 -7.07 1.44 19.05
C TYR A 144 -8.03 2.48 19.65
N LYS A 145 -8.86 2.05 20.59
CA LYS A 145 -9.82 2.93 21.27
C LYS A 145 -9.12 3.96 22.17
N GLY A 146 -9.68 5.17 22.27
CA GLY A 146 -9.23 6.19 23.21
C GLY A 146 -8.12 7.10 22.69
N LYS A 147 -7.28 7.63 23.59
CA LYS A 147 -6.22 8.60 23.27
C LYS A 147 -5.13 8.01 22.37
N LEU A 148 -4.77 6.73 22.56
CA LEU A 148 -3.71 6.05 21.82
C LEU A 148 -4.06 6.00 20.32
N GLY A 149 -5.26 5.61 19.95
CA GLY A 149 -5.69 5.55 18.55
C GLY A 149 -5.69 6.92 17.87
N LYS A 150 -6.04 7.98 18.61
CA LYS A 150 -5.98 9.35 18.09
C LYS A 150 -4.54 9.80 17.82
N ILE A 151 -3.64 9.52 18.74
CA ILE A 151 -2.21 9.87 18.61
C ILE A 151 -1.58 9.10 17.44
N LEU A 152 -1.76 7.79 17.37
CA LEU A 152 -1.20 6.97 16.29
C LEU A 152 -1.73 7.40 14.92
N ALA A 153 -3.02 7.66 14.81
CA ALA A 153 -3.62 8.12 13.56
C ALA A 153 -3.11 9.52 13.15
N ALA A 154 -2.92 10.42 14.11
CA ALA A 154 -2.37 11.75 13.85
C ALA A 154 -0.89 11.66 13.39
N LEU A 155 -0.07 10.87 14.09
CA LEU A 155 1.32 10.63 13.70
C LEU A 155 1.41 10.03 12.29
N PHE A 156 0.60 9.01 12.01
CA PHE A 156 0.54 8.41 10.67
C PHE A 156 0.20 9.46 9.59
N SER A 157 -0.81 10.30 9.85
CA SER A 157 -1.22 11.34 8.89
C SER A 157 -0.12 12.39 8.68
N ILE A 158 0.57 12.80 9.75
CA ILE A 158 1.68 13.76 9.66
C ILE A 158 2.84 13.15 8.85
N PHE A 159 3.23 11.90 9.13
CA PHE A 159 4.32 11.25 8.41
C PHE A 159 4.00 11.02 6.92
N ILE A 160 2.75 10.68 6.59
CA ILE A 160 2.35 10.58 5.18
C ILE A 160 2.45 11.93 4.46
N ILE A 161 1.99 13.01 5.09
CA ILE A 161 2.07 14.35 4.49
C ILE A 161 3.53 14.75 4.26
N LEU A 162 4.40 14.48 5.23
CA LEU A 162 5.84 14.77 5.11
C LEU A 162 6.57 13.87 4.08
N ALA A 163 6.07 12.66 3.85
CA ALA A 163 6.67 11.73 2.89
C ALA A 163 6.18 11.93 1.45
N TRP A 164 5.14 12.73 1.24
CA TRP A 164 4.53 12.95 -0.07
C TRP A 164 5.23 14.06 -0.90
N GLU A 165 6.24 14.73 -0.35
CA GLU A 165 7.09 15.65 -1.10
C GLU A 165 8.17 14.90 -1.89
#